data_a88bb21f037c35891b4605e46735978b
#
_entry.id   a88bb21f037c35891b4605e46735978b
#
_cell.length_a   1.000
_cell.length_b   1.000
_cell.length_c   1.000
_cell.angle_alpha   90.00
_cell.angle_beta   90.00
_cell.angle_gamma   90.00
#
_symmetry.space_group_name_H-M   'P 1'
#
loop_
_entity.id
_entity.type
_entity.pdbx_description
1 polymer ?
#
loop_
_entity_poly.entity_id
_entity_poly.type
_entity_poly.pdbx_seq_one_letter_code
_entity_poly.pdbx_strand_id
1 'polypeptide(L)'
;MMFTPEASPSASSAGSANSAGETAAVPGSAFLTAAAGALPSRTVAVLEAIKHAILAGELKPGRPLVETDLANVLGVSKTPVREALKTLAGAGLVTMSPYRGAVVRVVNDEAARHVYDARLLLEPEALRRAVTAGHDWQPAHTALARAHQARDQAERSLANRDFHRELYRGCGNPLLVSMLDDLRDQTALVSAAAWRQEPDWLQVPSWEHEAAEHRAALLAAEDGDAQRAADLLRGHITSFVERNFPAGPDPQARTLETPKPQETQEP
;
A
#
# COMPACT_ATOMS: atom_id res chain seq x y z
N MET A 1 -29.10 88.04 21.71
CA MET A 1 -29.81 88.61 20.57
C MET A 1 -29.73 87.58 19.48
N MET A 2 -30.83 86.74 19.29
CA MET A 2 -31.75 86.92 18.15
C MET A 2 -31.00 86.59 16.84
N PHE A 3 -31.29 85.67 15.97
CA PHE A 3 -32.57 85.12 15.51
C PHE A 3 -32.27 83.87 14.68
N THR A 4 -33.01 82.86 14.79
CA THR A 4 -33.29 81.90 13.73
C THR A 4 -34.22 82.57 12.69
N PRO A 5 -34.49 82.08 11.47
CA PRO A 5 -35.06 80.77 11.17
C PRO A 5 -34.63 80.14 9.80
N GLU A 6 -34.91 78.86 9.72
CA GLU A 6 -35.76 78.07 8.74
C GLU A 6 -35.52 78.22 7.22
N ALA A 7 -35.28 77.16 6.55
CA ALA A 7 -36.22 76.38 5.72
C ALA A 7 -35.50 75.45 4.69
N SER A 8 -35.92 74.19 4.68
CA SER A 8 -35.78 73.28 3.53
C SER A 8 -36.73 73.76 2.42
N PRO A 9 -36.76 73.23 1.18
CA PRO A 9 -36.42 71.82 0.75
C PRO A 9 -35.87 71.70 -0.71
N SER A 10 -35.72 70.45 -1.07
CA SER A 10 -35.93 69.80 -2.39
C SER A 10 -34.79 69.51 -3.32
N ALA A 11 -34.70 68.23 -3.53
CA ALA A 11 -34.80 67.44 -4.77
C ALA A 11 -33.51 67.17 -5.56
N SER A 12 -33.26 65.85 -5.55
CA SER A 12 -33.01 64.98 -6.70
C SER A 12 -31.78 65.24 -7.59
N SER A 13 -30.83 64.28 -7.56
CA SER A 13 -30.56 63.51 -8.77
C SER A 13 -29.53 62.40 -8.52
N ALA A 14 -29.82 61.32 -9.13
CA ALA A 14 -29.10 60.07 -9.18
C ALA A 14 -27.64 60.20 -9.66
N GLY A 15 -26.80 59.29 -9.12
CA GLY A 15 -25.43 59.19 -9.61
C GLY A 15 -24.70 57.98 -9.05
N SER A 16 -24.82 56.90 -9.73
CA SER A 16 -23.84 55.84 -9.94
C SER A 16 -23.16 55.21 -8.71
N ALA A 17 -23.72 54.08 -8.33
CA ALA A 17 -23.08 53.08 -7.46
C ALA A 17 -21.86 52.49 -8.16
N ASN A 18 -20.71 52.74 -7.61
CA ASN A 18 -19.48 52.02 -7.93
C ASN A 18 -19.52 50.69 -7.14
N SER A 19 -19.91 49.61 -7.80
CA SER A 19 -19.88 48.24 -7.26
C SER A 19 -18.41 47.80 -7.15
N ALA A 20 -17.80 48.00 -6.00
CA ALA A 20 -16.61 47.26 -5.62
C ALA A 20 -16.99 45.79 -5.58
N GLY A 21 -16.42 45.01 -6.48
CA GLY A 21 -16.59 43.57 -6.54
C GLY A 21 -16.18 42.92 -5.23
N GLU A 22 -17.17 42.58 -4.44
CA GLU A 22 -17.06 41.66 -3.30
C GLU A 22 -16.73 40.31 -3.88
N THR A 23 -15.44 39.93 -3.84
CA THR A 23 -14.98 38.57 -4.15
C THR A 23 -15.70 37.66 -3.16
N ALA A 24 -16.76 37.02 -3.61
CA ALA A 24 -17.47 36.04 -2.86
C ALA A 24 -16.45 35.01 -2.32
N ALA A 25 -16.20 35.02 -1.03
CA ALA A 25 -15.42 34.01 -0.36
C ALA A 25 -16.04 32.65 -0.68
N VAL A 26 -15.28 31.73 -1.30
CA VAL A 26 -15.74 30.38 -1.58
C VAL A 26 -16.23 29.80 -0.27
N PRO A 27 -17.53 29.41 -0.16
CA PRO A 27 -18.02 28.79 1.07
C PRO A 27 -17.25 27.49 1.29
N GLY A 28 -16.43 27.41 2.34
CA GLY A 28 -15.64 26.23 2.63
C GLY A 28 -14.17 26.50 2.93
N SER A 29 -13.60 27.70 2.64
CA SER A 29 -12.19 27.96 2.94
C SER A 29 -11.88 27.85 4.44
N ALA A 30 -12.78 28.26 5.30
CA ALA A 30 -12.65 28.10 6.75
C ALA A 30 -12.80 26.63 7.19
N PHE A 31 -13.62 25.83 6.48
CA PHE A 31 -13.78 24.40 6.73
C PHE A 31 -12.54 23.60 6.28
N LEU A 32 -11.94 23.97 5.16
CA LEU A 32 -10.68 23.37 4.67
C LEU A 32 -9.50 23.70 5.59
N THR A 33 -9.48 24.87 6.21
CA THR A 33 -8.42 25.27 7.15
C THR A 33 -8.60 24.58 8.52
N ALA A 34 -9.82 24.36 8.97
CA ALA A 34 -10.13 23.61 10.20
C ALA A 34 -9.90 22.09 10.04
N ALA A 35 -10.05 21.53 8.83
CA ALA A 35 -9.84 20.12 8.54
C ALA A 35 -8.35 19.74 8.45
N ALA A 36 -7.44 20.68 8.32
CA ALA A 36 -5.99 20.44 8.27
C ALA A 36 -5.39 19.96 9.61
N GLY A 37 -6.17 19.94 10.70
CA GLY A 37 -5.79 19.44 12.03
C GLY A 37 -6.71 18.37 12.61
N ALA A 38 -7.70 17.88 11.85
CA ALA A 38 -8.72 16.95 12.33
C ALA A 38 -8.49 15.54 11.76
N LEU A 39 -8.93 14.55 12.52
CA LEU A 39 -9.04 13.11 12.24
C LEU A 39 -8.99 12.76 10.72
N PRO A 40 -8.36 11.63 10.33
CA PRO A 40 -8.29 11.23 8.93
C PRO A 40 -9.67 11.35 8.28
N SER A 41 -9.73 11.87 7.06
CA SER A 41 -11.01 12.02 6.36
C SER A 41 -11.72 10.67 6.37
N ARG A 42 -13.07 10.67 6.39
CA ARG A 42 -13.85 9.41 6.36
C ARG A 42 -13.38 8.50 5.23
N THR A 43 -12.96 9.06 4.12
CA THR A 43 -12.39 8.29 2.99
C THR A 43 -11.09 7.60 3.36
N VAL A 44 -10.19 8.25 4.10
CA VAL A 44 -8.92 7.65 4.55
C VAL A 44 -9.20 6.53 5.56
N ALA A 45 -10.10 6.74 6.51
CA ALA A 45 -10.47 5.69 7.47
C ALA A 45 -11.10 4.46 6.77
N VAL A 46 -11.96 4.68 5.78
CA VAL A 46 -12.55 3.61 4.95
C VAL A 46 -11.49 2.89 4.13
N LEU A 47 -10.56 3.63 3.51
CA LEU A 47 -9.43 3.09 2.75
C LEU A 47 -8.59 2.15 3.62
N GLU A 48 -8.17 2.61 4.80
CA GLU A 48 -7.34 1.83 5.71
C GLU A 48 -8.08 0.61 6.26
N ALA A 49 -9.38 0.72 6.56
CA ALA A 49 -10.18 -0.42 7.01
C ALA A 49 -10.30 -1.52 5.94
N ILE A 50 -10.61 -1.15 4.69
CA ILE A 50 -10.70 -2.13 3.59
C ILE A 50 -9.33 -2.72 3.28
N LYS A 51 -8.29 -1.89 3.23
CA LYS A 51 -6.90 -2.31 3.04
C LYS A 51 -6.47 -3.33 4.09
N HIS A 52 -6.69 -3.01 5.37
CA HIS A 52 -6.39 -3.92 6.47
C HIS A 52 -7.10 -5.27 6.32
N ALA A 53 -8.41 -5.27 6.03
CA ALA A 53 -9.19 -6.49 5.84
C ALA A 53 -8.69 -7.35 4.66
N ILE A 54 -8.19 -6.71 3.57
CA ILE A 54 -7.56 -7.41 2.44
C ILE A 54 -6.23 -8.04 2.89
N LEU A 55 -5.35 -7.26 3.55
CA LEU A 55 -4.02 -7.72 3.96
C LEU A 55 -4.07 -8.75 5.07
N ALA A 56 -5.06 -8.65 5.97
CA ALA A 56 -5.36 -9.66 6.98
C ALA A 56 -6.00 -10.94 6.40
N GLY A 57 -6.38 -10.94 5.11
CA GLY A 57 -7.00 -12.10 4.45
C GLY A 57 -8.48 -12.32 4.79
N GLU A 58 -9.13 -11.40 5.49
CA GLU A 58 -10.58 -11.40 5.75
C GLU A 58 -11.35 -11.22 4.44
N LEU A 59 -10.87 -10.31 3.59
CA LEU A 59 -11.31 -10.13 2.22
C LEU A 59 -10.39 -10.90 1.27
N LYS A 60 -10.77 -12.14 0.94
CA LYS A 60 -9.94 -13.08 0.16
C LYS A 60 -9.77 -12.62 -1.30
N PRO A 61 -8.61 -12.95 -1.96
CA PRO A 61 -8.44 -12.76 -3.39
C PRO A 61 -9.60 -13.34 -4.21
N GLY A 62 -10.05 -12.57 -5.21
CA GLY A 62 -11.20 -12.92 -6.03
C GLY A 62 -12.57 -12.56 -5.43
N ARG A 63 -12.62 -12.09 -4.16
CA ARG A 63 -13.87 -11.68 -3.53
C ARG A 63 -14.38 -10.38 -4.14
N PRO A 64 -15.66 -10.32 -4.57
CA PRO A 64 -16.30 -9.07 -4.97
C PRO A 64 -16.43 -8.11 -3.78
N LEU A 65 -16.16 -6.83 -4.03
CA LEU A 65 -16.25 -5.74 -3.08
C LEU A 65 -17.43 -4.85 -3.46
N VAL A 66 -18.62 -5.18 -2.91
CA VAL A 66 -19.87 -4.49 -3.24
C VAL A 66 -19.96 -3.19 -2.44
N GLU A 67 -19.99 -2.04 -3.13
CA GLU A 67 -20.00 -0.70 -2.49
C GLU A 67 -21.11 -0.55 -1.44
N THR A 68 -22.32 -1.11 -1.70
CA THR A 68 -23.46 -1.02 -0.78
C THR A 68 -23.18 -1.79 0.51
N ASP A 69 -22.62 -3.00 0.40
CA ASP A 69 -22.38 -3.87 1.55
C ASP A 69 -21.27 -3.28 2.43
N LEU A 70 -20.17 -2.81 1.80
CA LEU A 70 -19.08 -2.14 2.52
C LEU A 70 -19.57 -0.85 3.20
N ALA A 71 -20.40 -0.05 2.53
CA ALA A 71 -20.96 1.17 3.09
C ALA A 71 -21.83 0.88 4.34
N ASN A 72 -22.66 -0.17 4.27
CA ASN A 72 -23.49 -0.60 5.38
C ASN A 72 -22.65 -1.09 6.58
N VAL A 73 -21.65 -1.95 6.33
CA VAL A 73 -20.77 -2.49 7.38
C VAL A 73 -19.95 -1.38 8.05
N LEU A 74 -19.46 -0.42 7.26
CA LEU A 74 -18.61 0.67 7.76
C LEU A 74 -19.41 1.87 8.30
N GLY A 75 -20.75 1.88 8.18
CA GLY A 75 -21.60 2.98 8.64
C GLY A 75 -21.37 4.30 7.89
N VAL A 76 -21.06 4.24 6.59
CA VAL A 76 -20.77 5.40 5.75
C VAL A 76 -21.62 5.42 4.47
N SER A 77 -21.60 6.53 3.73
CA SER A 77 -22.19 6.58 2.38
C SER A 77 -21.34 5.83 1.35
N LYS A 78 -21.87 5.55 0.16
CA LYS A 78 -21.14 4.87 -0.93
C LYS A 78 -19.97 5.69 -1.49
N THR A 79 -20.03 7.01 -1.40
CA THR A 79 -18.99 7.89 -1.98
C THR A 79 -17.59 7.62 -1.42
N PRO A 80 -17.34 7.68 -0.09
CA PRO A 80 -16.01 7.37 0.46
C PRO A 80 -15.57 5.92 0.18
N VAL A 81 -16.49 4.95 0.08
CA VAL A 81 -16.17 3.57 -0.29
C VAL A 81 -15.67 3.49 -1.74
N ARG A 82 -16.38 4.14 -2.66
CA ARG A 82 -15.98 4.18 -4.08
C ARG A 82 -14.61 4.80 -4.29
N GLU A 83 -14.34 5.92 -3.61
CA GLU A 83 -13.04 6.58 -3.68
C GLU A 83 -11.92 5.71 -3.06
N ALA A 84 -12.18 5.06 -1.95
CA ALA A 84 -11.26 4.10 -1.35
C ALA A 84 -10.95 2.93 -2.30
N LEU A 85 -11.98 2.34 -2.93
CA LEU A 85 -11.78 1.24 -3.88
C LEU A 85 -10.99 1.67 -5.12
N LYS A 86 -11.17 2.89 -5.63
CA LYS A 86 -10.33 3.43 -6.72
C LYS A 86 -8.87 3.59 -6.29
N THR A 87 -8.63 4.09 -5.08
CA THR A 87 -7.28 4.22 -4.53
C THR A 87 -6.61 2.86 -4.38
N LEU A 88 -7.33 1.86 -3.83
CA LEU A 88 -6.85 0.49 -3.72
C LEU A 88 -6.58 -0.17 -5.09
N ALA A 89 -7.35 0.20 -6.11
CA ALA A 89 -7.09 -0.26 -7.47
C ALA A 89 -5.81 0.37 -8.04
N GLY A 90 -5.56 1.64 -7.78
CA GLY A 90 -4.29 2.31 -8.11
C GLY A 90 -3.09 1.67 -7.44
N ALA A 91 -3.22 1.27 -6.17
CA ALA A 91 -2.19 0.54 -5.41
C ALA A 91 -2.07 -0.95 -5.80
N GLY A 92 -2.92 -1.45 -6.70
CA GLY A 92 -2.86 -2.84 -7.19
C GLY A 92 -3.41 -3.89 -6.23
N LEU A 93 -4.18 -3.52 -5.21
CA LEU A 93 -4.84 -4.43 -4.27
C LEU A 93 -6.23 -4.89 -4.75
N VAL A 94 -6.85 -4.08 -5.60
CA VAL A 94 -8.19 -4.29 -6.14
C VAL A 94 -8.13 -4.20 -7.66
N THR A 95 -8.96 -4.97 -8.34
CA THR A 95 -9.18 -4.87 -9.78
C THR A 95 -10.58 -4.30 -10.01
N MET A 96 -10.67 -3.21 -10.79
CA MET A 96 -11.96 -2.65 -11.23
C MET A 96 -12.40 -3.32 -12.51
N SER A 97 -13.57 -3.94 -12.50
CA SER A 97 -14.18 -4.58 -13.67
C SER A 97 -15.44 -3.84 -14.09
N PRO A 98 -15.61 -3.51 -15.39
CA PRO A 98 -16.80 -2.82 -15.88
C PRO A 98 -18.13 -3.53 -15.56
N TYR A 99 -18.11 -4.87 -15.43
CA TYR A 99 -19.30 -5.69 -15.22
C TYR A 99 -19.41 -6.32 -13.82
N ARG A 100 -18.30 -6.40 -13.06
CA ARG A 100 -18.25 -7.07 -11.75
C ARG A 100 -17.97 -6.09 -10.61
N GLY A 101 -17.81 -4.81 -10.90
CA GLY A 101 -17.40 -3.82 -9.90
C GLY A 101 -15.96 -4.03 -9.44
N ALA A 102 -15.70 -3.77 -8.17
CA ALA A 102 -14.40 -3.97 -7.55
C ALA A 102 -14.25 -5.41 -7.04
N VAL A 103 -13.07 -6.00 -7.24
CA VAL A 103 -12.73 -7.36 -6.81
C VAL A 103 -11.34 -7.35 -6.19
N VAL A 104 -11.14 -8.05 -5.06
CA VAL A 104 -9.79 -8.23 -4.49
C VAL A 104 -8.91 -8.92 -5.53
N ARG A 105 -7.74 -8.33 -5.82
CA ARG A 105 -6.85 -8.84 -6.87
C ARG A 105 -6.40 -10.26 -6.56
N VAL A 106 -6.42 -11.11 -7.59
CA VAL A 106 -5.76 -12.43 -7.57
C VAL A 106 -4.37 -12.25 -8.15
N VAL A 107 -3.36 -12.66 -7.43
CA VAL A 107 -1.96 -12.59 -7.86
C VAL A 107 -1.51 -13.99 -8.23
N ASN A 108 -1.05 -14.18 -9.46
CA ASN A 108 -0.39 -15.40 -9.93
C ASN A 108 1.14 -15.29 -9.75
N ASP A 109 1.86 -16.38 -9.96
CA ASP A 109 3.31 -16.45 -9.75
C ASP A 109 4.07 -15.47 -10.63
N GLU A 110 3.63 -15.23 -11.86
CA GLU A 110 4.23 -14.27 -12.77
C GLU A 110 4.11 -12.83 -12.23
N ALA A 111 2.90 -12.44 -11.85
CA ALA A 111 2.66 -11.12 -11.24
C ALA A 111 3.39 -10.97 -9.90
N ALA A 112 3.52 -12.05 -9.12
CA ALA A 112 4.34 -12.06 -7.91
C ALA A 112 5.80 -11.76 -8.23
N ARG A 113 6.41 -12.46 -9.20
CA ARG A 113 7.80 -12.19 -9.63
C ARG A 113 8.01 -10.74 -10.04
N HIS A 114 7.10 -10.15 -10.81
CA HIS A 114 7.22 -8.74 -11.21
C HIS A 114 7.23 -7.77 -10.02
N VAL A 115 6.42 -8.04 -8.98
CA VAL A 115 6.45 -7.25 -7.74
C VAL A 115 7.81 -7.37 -7.04
N TYR A 116 8.34 -8.59 -6.94
CA TYR A 116 9.63 -8.83 -6.29
C TYR A 116 10.80 -8.28 -7.09
N ASP A 117 10.77 -8.32 -8.43
CA ASP A 117 11.77 -7.69 -9.29
C ASP A 117 11.85 -6.18 -9.02
N ALA A 118 10.71 -5.50 -8.97
CA ALA A 118 10.66 -4.08 -8.63
C ALA A 118 11.21 -3.81 -7.22
N ARG A 119 10.89 -4.67 -6.24
CA ARG A 119 11.44 -4.56 -4.87
C ARG A 119 12.95 -4.74 -4.83
N LEU A 120 13.50 -5.72 -5.57
CA LEU A 120 14.94 -5.96 -5.68
C LEU A 120 15.71 -4.77 -6.25
N LEU A 121 15.09 -4.00 -7.13
CA LEU A 121 15.68 -2.79 -7.70
C LEU A 121 15.67 -1.62 -6.70
N LEU A 122 14.63 -1.50 -5.89
CA LEU A 122 14.36 -0.27 -5.13
C LEU A 122 14.66 -0.42 -3.63
N GLU A 123 14.26 -1.52 -3.01
CA GLU A 123 14.27 -1.68 -1.55
C GLU A 123 15.68 -1.71 -0.94
N PRO A 124 16.67 -2.45 -1.52
CA PRO A 124 18.04 -2.44 -1.00
C PRO A 124 18.71 -1.06 -1.08
N GLU A 125 18.49 -0.32 -2.17
CA GLU A 125 19.02 1.05 -2.29
C GLU A 125 18.34 2.01 -1.32
N ALA A 126 17.04 1.88 -1.08
CA ALA A 126 16.34 2.68 -0.09
C ALA A 126 16.85 2.41 1.33
N LEU A 127 17.09 1.14 1.70
CA LEU A 127 17.74 0.78 2.97
C LEU A 127 19.13 1.39 3.07
N ARG A 128 19.97 1.26 2.05
CA ARG A 128 21.32 1.84 2.02
C ARG A 128 21.29 3.35 2.30
N ARG A 129 20.35 4.08 1.73
CA ARG A 129 20.15 5.51 1.98
C ARG A 129 19.70 5.78 3.41
N ALA A 130 18.77 4.99 3.94
CA ALA A 130 18.28 5.15 5.31
C ALA A 130 19.42 4.95 6.32
N VAL A 131 20.28 3.94 6.13
CA VAL A 131 21.48 3.73 6.94
C VAL A 131 22.42 4.93 6.88
N THR A 132 22.72 5.41 5.67
CA THR A 132 23.60 6.56 5.47
C THR A 132 23.04 7.84 6.12
N ALA A 133 21.72 7.97 6.18
CA ALA A 133 21.04 9.10 6.81
C ALA A 133 20.96 9.01 8.36
N GLY A 134 21.38 7.91 8.97
CA GLY A 134 21.31 7.72 10.42
C GLY A 134 19.90 7.53 10.94
N HIS A 135 19.11 6.68 10.27
CA HIS A 135 17.72 6.40 10.65
C HIS A 135 17.62 5.71 12.02
N ASP A 136 16.53 5.97 12.75
CA ASP A 136 16.20 5.27 13.99
C ASP A 136 15.61 3.88 13.70
N TRP A 137 16.27 2.82 14.19
CA TRP A 137 15.88 1.43 13.95
C TRP A 137 14.94 0.84 15.00
N GLN A 138 14.64 1.57 16.07
CA GLN A 138 13.75 1.08 17.13
C GLN A 138 12.35 0.67 16.61
N PRO A 139 11.71 1.38 15.66
CA PRO A 139 10.46 0.92 15.05
C PRO A 139 10.60 -0.41 14.30
N ALA A 140 11.73 -0.65 13.62
CA ALA A 140 12.00 -1.92 12.93
C ALA A 140 12.13 -3.09 13.92
N HIS A 141 12.83 -2.91 15.05
CA HIS A 141 12.88 -3.91 16.12
C HIS A 141 11.49 -4.22 16.67
N THR A 142 10.68 -3.20 16.89
CA THR A 142 9.31 -3.37 17.39
C THR A 142 8.47 -4.18 16.43
N ALA A 143 8.56 -3.89 15.12
CA ALA A 143 7.83 -4.61 14.09
C ALA A 143 8.31 -6.08 13.98
N LEU A 144 9.62 -6.32 14.03
CA LEU A 144 10.19 -7.67 14.01
C LEU A 144 9.76 -8.49 15.23
N ALA A 145 9.75 -7.89 16.42
CA ALA A 145 9.28 -8.55 17.64
C ALA A 145 7.78 -8.90 17.55
N ARG A 146 6.95 -8.02 17.00
CA ARG A 146 5.52 -8.29 16.72
C ARG A 146 5.35 -9.46 15.76
N ALA A 147 6.16 -9.55 14.70
CA ALA A 147 6.12 -10.67 13.77
C ALA A 147 6.45 -12.01 14.44
N HIS A 148 7.39 -12.02 15.38
CA HIS A 148 7.71 -13.21 16.20
C HIS A 148 6.59 -13.61 17.17
N GLN A 149 5.88 -12.63 17.72
CA GLN A 149 4.82 -12.84 18.71
C GLN A 149 3.44 -13.02 18.06
N ALA A 150 3.36 -12.97 16.72
CA ALA A 150 2.11 -13.06 16.01
C ALA A 150 1.38 -14.38 16.31
N ARG A 151 0.08 -14.27 16.61
CA ARG A 151 -0.79 -15.41 16.96
C ARG A 151 -1.44 -16.03 15.77
N ASP A 152 -1.46 -15.31 14.66
CA ASP A 152 -2.00 -15.78 13.39
C ASP A 152 -1.19 -15.21 12.20
N GLN A 153 -1.49 -15.76 11.03
CA GLN A 153 -0.81 -15.41 9.79
C GLN A 153 -1.03 -13.95 9.38
N ALA A 154 -2.21 -13.40 9.68
CA ALA A 154 -2.54 -12.03 9.35
C ALA A 154 -1.69 -11.04 10.18
N GLU A 155 -1.62 -11.26 11.50
CA GLU A 155 -0.76 -10.47 12.40
C GLU A 155 0.70 -10.53 11.94
N ARG A 156 1.19 -11.72 11.58
CA ARG A 156 2.57 -11.89 11.08
C ARG A 156 2.80 -11.14 9.76
N SER A 157 1.89 -11.28 8.80
CA SER A 157 2.01 -10.62 7.50
C SER A 157 2.04 -9.09 7.64
N LEU A 158 1.17 -8.53 8.49
CA LEU A 158 1.13 -7.10 8.76
C LEU A 158 2.40 -6.62 9.46
N ALA A 159 2.86 -7.35 10.48
CA ALA A 159 4.08 -7.00 11.20
C ALA A 159 5.34 -7.11 10.31
N ASN A 160 5.41 -8.11 9.43
CA ASN A 160 6.45 -8.26 8.42
C ASN A 160 6.45 -7.09 7.41
N ARG A 161 5.27 -6.67 6.96
CA ARG A 161 5.12 -5.48 6.12
C ARG A 161 5.66 -4.23 6.83
N ASP A 162 5.26 -4.02 8.09
CA ASP A 162 5.69 -2.88 8.89
C ASP A 162 7.21 -2.90 9.09
N PHE A 163 7.81 -4.07 9.36
CA PHE A 163 9.25 -4.22 9.47
C PHE A 163 10.00 -3.71 8.22
N HIS A 164 9.63 -4.21 7.05
CA HIS A 164 10.28 -3.76 5.80
C HIS A 164 10.07 -2.27 5.54
N ARG A 165 8.91 -1.73 5.88
CA ARG A 165 8.64 -0.29 5.76
C ARG A 165 9.60 0.53 6.61
N GLU A 166 9.86 0.11 7.83
CA GLU A 166 10.79 0.80 8.70
C GLU A 166 12.24 0.71 8.21
N LEU A 167 12.61 -0.31 7.43
CA LEU A 167 13.94 -0.40 6.82
C LEU A 167 14.20 0.70 5.79
N TYR A 168 13.19 1.15 5.02
CA TYR A 168 13.39 2.14 3.96
C TYR A 168 12.81 3.52 4.24
N ARG A 169 12.01 3.68 5.31
CA ARG A 169 11.30 4.92 5.63
C ARG A 169 12.23 6.14 5.76
N GLY A 170 13.44 5.93 6.28
CA GLY A 170 14.46 6.96 6.45
C GLY A 170 15.28 7.31 5.20
N CYS A 171 14.94 6.80 4.01
CA CYS A 171 15.76 6.93 2.79
C CYS A 171 15.82 8.37 2.20
N GLY A 172 15.11 9.34 2.79
CA GLY A 172 15.12 10.74 2.37
C GLY A 172 14.37 11.04 1.06
N ASN A 173 13.66 10.06 0.49
CA ASN A 173 12.88 10.23 -0.74
C ASN A 173 11.42 9.79 -0.54
N PRO A 174 10.48 10.71 -0.27
CA PRO A 174 9.07 10.38 -0.03
C PRO A 174 8.38 9.66 -1.20
N LEU A 175 8.77 9.95 -2.45
CA LEU A 175 8.24 9.24 -3.62
C LEU A 175 8.67 7.78 -3.62
N LEU A 176 9.94 7.50 -3.33
CA LEU A 176 10.45 6.13 -3.24
C LEU A 176 9.76 5.36 -2.10
N VAL A 177 9.55 6.00 -0.94
CA VAL A 177 8.79 5.40 0.17
C VAL A 177 7.37 5.04 -0.27
N SER A 178 6.66 5.96 -0.95
CA SER A 178 5.30 5.70 -1.44
C SER A 178 5.25 4.53 -2.43
N MET A 179 6.18 4.47 -3.38
CA MET A 179 6.27 3.36 -4.34
C MET A 179 6.54 2.02 -3.64
N LEU A 180 7.44 2.02 -2.65
CA LEU A 180 7.75 0.82 -1.87
C LEU A 180 6.59 0.39 -0.97
N ASP A 181 5.84 1.34 -0.38
CA ASP A 181 4.63 1.04 0.40
C ASP A 181 3.60 0.31 -0.49
N ASP A 182 3.35 0.76 -1.73
CA ASP A 182 2.43 0.11 -2.66
C ASP A 182 2.93 -1.30 -3.07
N LEU A 183 4.22 -1.45 -3.34
CA LEU A 183 4.82 -2.76 -3.65
C LEU A 183 4.74 -3.72 -2.45
N ARG A 184 4.93 -3.21 -1.23
CA ARG A 184 4.81 -4.01 0.01
C ARG A 184 3.39 -4.45 0.27
N ASP A 185 2.41 -3.60 0.02
CA ASP A 185 1.00 -3.97 0.12
C ASP A 185 0.64 -5.09 -0.89
N GLN A 186 1.14 -5.01 -2.13
CA GLN A 186 0.99 -6.09 -3.11
C GLN A 186 1.71 -7.38 -2.68
N THR A 187 2.91 -7.26 -2.06
CA THR A 187 3.63 -8.39 -1.49
C THR A 187 2.83 -9.11 -0.41
N ALA A 188 2.12 -8.39 0.45
CA ALA A 188 1.29 -9.00 1.49
C ALA A 188 0.17 -9.86 0.90
N LEU A 189 -0.43 -9.46 -0.24
CA LEU A 189 -1.36 -10.30 -1.01
C LEU A 189 -0.71 -11.59 -1.52
N VAL A 190 0.51 -11.48 -2.04
CA VAL A 190 1.28 -12.62 -2.55
C VAL A 190 1.61 -13.59 -1.42
N SER A 191 2.16 -13.09 -0.32
CA SER A 191 2.54 -13.89 0.85
C SER A 191 1.32 -14.58 1.46
N ALA A 192 0.20 -13.88 1.60
CA ALA A 192 -1.04 -14.47 2.08
C ALA A 192 -1.58 -15.59 1.17
N ALA A 193 -1.27 -15.59 -0.12
CA ALA A 193 -1.61 -16.68 -1.04
C ALA A 193 -0.64 -17.87 -0.93
N ALA A 194 0.67 -17.62 -0.81
CA ALA A 194 1.69 -18.65 -0.68
C ALA A 194 1.58 -19.40 0.65
N TRP A 195 1.44 -18.69 1.76
CA TRP A 195 1.38 -19.30 3.10
C TRP A 195 0.08 -20.06 3.37
N ARG A 196 -1.01 -19.81 2.64
CA ARG A 196 -2.26 -20.56 2.79
C ARG A 196 -2.18 -22.03 2.35
N GLN A 197 -1.13 -22.41 1.66
CA GLN A 197 -0.90 -23.79 1.24
C GLN A 197 -0.17 -24.61 2.33
N GLU A 198 0.31 -23.98 3.39
CA GLU A 198 1.04 -24.62 4.49
C GLU A 198 0.08 -24.87 5.66
N PRO A 199 -0.23 -26.14 6.01
CA PRO A 199 -1.16 -26.46 7.10
C PRO A 199 -0.64 -26.06 8.49
N ASP A 200 0.67 -25.91 8.66
CA ASP A 200 1.34 -25.67 9.95
C ASP A 200 2.19 -24.39 9.93
N TRP A 201 1.56 -23.27 9.52
CA TRP A 201 2.21 -21.96 9.35
C TRP A 201 2.96 -21.46 10.61
N LEU A 202 2.62 -21.92 11.83
CA LEU A 202 3.31 -21.58 13.09
C LEU A 202 4.68 -22.26 13.19
N GLN A 203 4.88 -23.41 12.53
CA GLN A 203 6.09 -24.22 12.61
C GLN A 203 6.85 -24.26 11.28
N VAL A 204 6.54 -23.34 10.34
CA VAL A 204 7.20 -23.35 9.03
C VAL A 204 8.67 -23.00 9.21
N PRO A 205 9.61 -23.92 8.92
CA PRO A 205 11.05 -23.64 8.99
C PRO A 205 11.48 -22.41 8.18
N SER A 206 10.70 -22.06 7.15
CA SER A 206 10.91 -20.88 6.34
C SER A 206 10.79 -19.58 7.14
N TRP A 207 9.91 -19.50 8.15
CA TRP A 207 9.77 -18.28 8.96
C TRP A 207 11.00 -18.02 9.85
N GLU A 208 11.53 -19.04 10.50
CA GLU A 208 12.74 -18.89 11.30
C GLU A 208 13.94 -18.44 10.45
N HIS A 209 14.02 -18.97 9.23
CA HIS A 209 15.01 -18.56 8.26
C HIS A 209 14.83 -17.10 7.82
N GLU A 210 13.62 -16.71 7.45
CA GLU A 210 13.29 -15.31 7.10
C GLU A 210 13.57 -14.35 8.26
N ALA A 211 13.22 -14.73 9.49
CA ALA A 211 13.46 -13.93 10.66
C ALA A 211 14.96 -13.76 10.97
N ALA A 212 15.77 -14.78 10.69
CA ALA A 212 17.23 -14.69 10.79
C ALA A 212 17.82 -13.74 9.74
N GLU A 213 17.34 -13.82 8.49
CA GLU A 213 17.71 -12.92 7.40
C GLU A 213 17.34 -11.46 7.73
N HIS A 214 16.13 -11.21 8.22
CA HIS A 214 15.66 -9.90 8.67
C HIS A 214 16.55 -9.32 9.77
N ARG A 215 16.87 -10.14 10.79
CA ARG A 215 17.73 -9.71 11.90
C ARG A 215 19.14 -9.37 11.41
N ALA A 216 19.69 -10.15 10.49
CA ALA A 216 21.02 -9.90 9.94
C ALA A 216 21.06 -8.55 9.16
N ALA A 217 20.05 -8.25 8.37
CA ALA A 217 19.96 -6.98 7.67
C ALA A 217 19.80 -5.79 8.62
N LEU A 218 18.98 -5.95 9.67
CA LEU A 218 18.77 -4.91 10.69
C LEU A 218 20.05 -4.64 11.49
N LEU A 219 20.77 -5.66 11.92
CA LEU A 219 22.04 -5.50 12.66
C LEU A 219 23.10 -4.79 11.79
N ALA A 220 23.22 -5.14 10.51
CA ALA A 220 24.13 -4.44 9.61
C ALA A 220 23.73 -2.96 9.44
N ALA A 221 22.44 -2.66 9.44
CA ALA A 221 21.94 -1.29 9.38
C ALA A 221 22.26 -0.50 10.65
N GLU A 222 22.14 -1.11 11.83
CA GLU A 222 22.53 -0.51 13.13
C GLU A 222 24.03 -0.26 13.24
N ASP A 223 24.84 -1.18 12.72
CA ASP A 223 26.30 -1.04 12.64
C ASP A 223 26.75 0.09 11.69
N GLY A 224 25.80 0.68 10.92
CA GLY A 224 26.09 1.70 9.91
C GLY A 224 26.69 1.14 8.61
N ASP A 225 26.75 -0.17 8.46
CA ASP A 225 27.25 -0.83 7.24
C ASP A 225 26.16 -0.86 6.16
N ALA A 226 26.01 0.29 5.49
CA ALA A 226 24.95 0.51 4.52
C ALA A 226 24.99 -0.47 3.33
N GLN A 227 26.21 -0.84 2.88
CA GLN A 227 26.34 -1.78 1.76
C GLN A 227 25.95 -3.19 2.19
N ARG A 228 26.48 -3.65 3.31
CA ARG A 228 26.16 -4.98 3.86
C ARG A 228 24.67 -5.13 4.17
N ALA A 229 24.04 -4.11 4.76
CA ALA A 229 22.61 -4.12 5.02
C ALA A 229 21.78 -4.28 3.73
N ALA A 230 22.15 -3.53 2.67
CA ALA A 230 21.51 -3.62 1.36
C ALA A 230 21.71 -5.01 0.70
N ASP A 231 22.91 -5.58 0.78
CA ASP A 231 23.21 -6.89 0.21
C ASP A 231 22.49 -8.02 0.94
N LEU A 232 22.39 -7.95 2.27
CA LEU A 232 21.62 -8.90 3.07
C LEU A 232 20.12 -8.82 2.76
N LEU A 233 19.56 -7.61 2.62
CA LEU A 233 18.16 -7.44 2.22
C LEU A 233 17.91 -7.95 0.79
N ARG A 234 18.85 -7.73 -0.14
CA ARG A 234 18.78 -8.29 -1.49
C ARG A 234 18.75 -9.81 -1.45
N GLY A 235 19.66 -10.42 -0.68
CA GLY A 235 19.72 -11.88 -0.48
C GLY A 235 18.43 -12.43 0.08
N HIS A 236 17.86 -11.77 1.09
CA HIS A 236 16.57 -12.13 1.68
C HIS A 236 15.43 -12.14 0.64
N ILE A 237 15.30 -11.08 -0.15
CA ILE A 237 14.24 -10.98 -1.18
C ILE A 237 14.43 -12.07 -2.24
N THR A 238 15.66 -12.28 -2.71
CA THR A 238 15.99 -13.32 -3.71
C THR A 238 15.66 -14.71 -3.17
N SER A 239 16.12 -15.03 -1.97
CA SER A 239 15.88 -16.30 -1.28
C SER A 239 14.37 -16.59 -1.12
N PHE A 240 13.57 -15.57 -0.79
CA PHE A 240 12.12 -15.71 -0.71
C PHE A 240 11.51 -16.06 -2.08
N VAL A 241 11.92 -15.38 -3.16
CA VAL A 241 11.41 -15.64 -4.52
C VAL A 241 11.75 -17.05 -4.97
N GLU A 242 12.99 -17.48 -4.77
CA GLU A 242 13.45 -18.82 -5.15
C GLU A 242 12.68 -19.94 -4.44
N ARG A 243 12.36 -19.74 -3.16
CA ARG A 243 11.61 -20.72 -2.36
C ARG A 243 10.13 -20.78 -2.74
N ASN A 244 9.50 -19.65 -3.00
CA ASN A 244 8.03 -19.57 -3.14
C ASN A 244 7.55 -19.50 -4.58
N PHE A 245 8.39 -19.03 -5.50
CA PHE A 245 8.07 -18.84 -6.91
C PHE A 245 9.20 -19.36 -7.80
N PRO A 246 9.56 -20.66 -7.71
CA PRO A 246 10.62 -21.21 -8.55
C PRO A 246 10.30 -20.97 -10.03
N ALA A 247 11.33 -20.66 -10.83
CA ALA A 247 11.17 -20.58 -12.27
C ALA A 247 10.59 -21.91 -12.77
N GLY A 248 9.42 -21.87 -13.39
CA GLY A 248 8.86 -23.05 -14.02
C GLY A 248 9.83 -23.59 -15.09
N PRO A 249 9.73 -24.87 -15.47
CA PRO A 249 10.55 -25.39 -16.56
C PRO A 249 10.34 -24.51 -17.78
N ASP A 250 11.46 -24.08 -18.38
CA ASP A 250 11.50 -23.19 -19.55
C ASP A 250 10.48 -23.65 -20.60
N PRO A 251 9.49 -22.83 -21.00
CA PRO A 251 8.56 -23.19 -22.06
C PRO A 251 9.25 -23.58 -23.35
N GLN A 252 10.48 -23.11 -23.59
CA GLN A 252 11.29 -23.47 -24.77
C GLN A 252 11.93 -24.86 -24.65
N ALA A 253 12.10 -25.40 -23.44
CA ALA A 253 12.58 -26.76 -23.23
C ALA A 253 11.55 -27.83 -23.64
N ARG A 254 10.26 -27.51 -23.68
CA ARG A 254 9.20 -28.42 -24.13
C ARG A 254 9.15 -28.66 -25.63
N THR A 255 9.83 -27.87 -26.43
CA THR A 255 9.82 -27.98 -27.90
C THR A 255 10.88 -28.94 -28.45
N LEU A 256 11.70 -29.58 -27.60
CA LEU A 256 12.74 -30.52 -28.04
C LEU A 256 12.42 -32.01 -27.81
N GLU A 257 11.26 -32.34 -27.22
CA GLU A 257 10.81 -33.73 -27.25
C GLU A 257 10.11 -34.01 -28.58
N THR A 258 10.91 -34.48 -29.55
CA THR A 258 10.42 -35.10 -30.80
C THR A 258 9.51 -36.27 -30.42
N PRO A 259 8.30 -36.38 -30.97
CA PRO A 259 7.44 -37.55 -30.74
C PRO A 259 8.16 -38.77 -31.25
N LYS A 260 8.30 -39.82 -30.39
CA LYS A 260 8.77 -41.13 -30.81
C LYS A 260 7.89 -41.66 -31.94
N PRO A 261 8.49 -42.23 -33.02
CA PRO A 261 7.72 -42.85 -34.09
C PRO A 261 6.83 -43.92 -33.51
N GLN A 262 5.56 -43.92 -33.82
CA GLN A 262 4.65 -45.01 -33.56
C GLN A 262 5.14 -46.24 -34.38
N GLU A 263 5.53 -47.29 -33.69
CA GLU A 263 5.72 -48.61 -34.31
C GLU A 263 4.36 -49.07 -34.86
N THR A 264 4.24 -49.07 -36.15
CA THR A 264 3.15 -49.72 -36.89
C THR A 264 3.23 -51.23 -36.63
N GLN A 265 2.31 -51.74 -35.84
CA GLN A 265 1.99 -53.16 -35.84
C GLN A 265 1.25 -53.44 -37.14
N GLU A 266 1.91 -54.13 -38.08
CA GLU A 266 1.26 -54.78 -39.19
C GLU A 266 0.55 -56.07 -38.74
N PRO A 267 -0.57 -56.44 -39.42
CA PRO A 267 -1.49 -57.52 -39.02
C PRO A 267 -0.95 -58.94 -39.17
#